data_41b57dfc8b999b9cd4d63b56c3d3fbaf
#
_entry.id   41b57dfc8b999b9cd4d63b56c3d3fbaf
#
_cell.length_a   1.000
_cell.length_b   1.000
_cell.length_c   1.000
_cell.angle_alpha   90.00
_cell.angle_beta   90.00
_cell.angle_gamma   90.00
#
_symmetry.space_group_name_H-M   'P 1'
#
loop_
_entity.id
_entity.type
_entity.pdbx_description
1 polymer ?
#
loop_
_entity_poly.entity_id
_entity_poly.type
_entity_poly.pdbx_seq_one_letter_code
_entity_poly.pdbx_strand_id
1 'polypeptide(L)'
;MSRTYELDDTDRRILNLLMQDAKLPYSEIARQLHVSGGTIHVRMTRLEEMGVVRGATLDLDLQKVGYGIQAFLGIFLLKSSFCDGVIAQLRGIPEVVSVHFTTGSYNLFARIACRDTQHLRNVLHDQVQQIEGVERTETLISLEEVFSRSVQLEEAAQPVAG
;
A
#
# COMPACT_ATOMS: atom_id res chain seq x y z
N MET A 1 -19.16 -3.33 4.15
CA MET A 1 -18.76 -4.77 4.10
C MET A 1 -17.93 -4.98 2.85
N SER A 2 -16.65 -5.29 2.99
CA SER A 2 -15.80 -5.65 1.87
C SER A 2 -16.26 -7.01 1.33
N ARG A 3 -16.72 -7.08 0.08
CA ARG A 3 -17.01 -8.36 -0.57
C ARG A 3 -15.68 -9.10 -0.76
N THR A 4 -15.52 -10.20 -0.07
CA THR A 4 -14.41 -11.13 -0.35
C THR A 4 -14.74 -11.83 -1.66
N TYR A 5 -13.91 -11.64 -2.68
CA TYR A 5 -14.07 -12.31 -3.97
C TYR A 5 -13.43 -13.69 -3.89
N GLU A 6 -14.14 -14.70 -4.36
CA GLU A 6 -13.61 -16.04 -4.49
C GLU A 6 -12.68 -16.08 -5.71
N LEU A 7 -11.37 -16.05 -5.44
CA LEU A 7 -10.33 -16.25 -6.45
C LEU A 7 -10.13 -17.77 -6.64
N ASP A 8 -10.11 -18.23 -7.88
CA ASP A 8 -9.68 -19.59 -8.18
C ASP A 8 -8.13 -19.69 -8.18
N ASP A 9 -7.59 -20.90 -8.25
CA ASP A 9 -6.14 -21.11 -8.22
C ASP A 9 -5.42 -20.49 -9.40
N THR A 10 -6.05 -20.42 -10.56
CA THR A 10 -5.49 -19.78 -11.74
C THR A 10 -5.39 -18.29 -11.52
N ASP A 11 -6.43 -17.65 -10.96
CA ASP A 11 -6.40 -16.22 -10.62
C ASP A 11 -5.27 -15.91 -9.62
N ARG A 12 -5.12 -16.73 -8.57
CA ARG A 12 -4.04 -16.58 -7.57
C ARG A 12 -2.66 -16.69 -8.21
N ARG A 13 -2.47 -17.67 -9.09
CA ARG A 13 -1.18 -17.86 -9.79
C ARG A 13 -0.87 -16.71 -10.74
N ILE A 14 -1.85 -16.19 -11.49
CA ILE A 14 -1.68 -15.00 -12.33
C ILE A 14 -1.25 -13.81 -11.46
N LEU A 15 -1.97 -13.55 -10.38
CA LEU A 15 -1.69 -12.42 -9.48
C LEU A 15 -0.33 -12.57 -8.81
N ASN A 16 0.07 -13.75 -8.36
CA ASN A 16 1.38 -13.99 -7.77
C ASN A 16 2.52 -13.68 -8.75
N LEU A 17 2.38 -14.06 -10.02
CA LEU A 17 3.37 -13.75 -11.05
C LEU A 17 3.45 -12.23 -11.31
N LEU A 18 2.31 -11.55 -11.44
CA LEU A 18 2.26 -10.11 -11.69
C LEU A 18 2.67 -9.27 -10.46
N MET A 19 2.49 -9.78 -9.25
CA MET A 19 3.00 -9.12 -8.04
C MET A 19 4.53 -9.23 -7.91
N GLN A 20 5.17 -10.21 -8.55
CA GLN A 20 6.62 -10.33 -8.64
C GLN A 20 7.19 -9.47 -9.76
N ASP A 21 6.55 -9.48 -10.92
CA ASP A 21 6.90 -8.66 -12.08
C ASP A 21 5.65 -8.16 -12.80
N ALA A 22 5.27 -6.92 -12.50
CA ALA A 22 4.11 -6.27 -13.12
C ALA A 22 4.28 -6.03 -14.64
N LYS A 23 5.48 -6.21 -15.20
CA LYS A 23 5.76 -6.10 -16.63
C LYS A 23 5.75 -7.44 -17.35
N LEU A 24 5.54 -8.55 -16.63
CA LEU A 24 5.53 -9.89 -17.23
C LEU A 24 4.42 -9.97 -18.30
N PRO A 25 4.77 -10.28 -19.56
CA PRO A 25 3.78 -10.36 -20.65
C PRO A 25 2.73 -11.45 -20.38
N TYR A 26 1.48 -11.19 -20.71
CA TYR A 26 0.40 -12.16 -20.57
C TYR A 26 0.64 -13.44 -21.37
N SER A 27 1.36 -13.37 -22.51
CA SER A 27 1.78 -14.54 -23.27
C SER A 27 2.74 -15.43 -22.47
N GLU A 28 3.62 -14.85 -21.68
CA GLU A 28 4.55 -15.59 -20.82
C GLU A 28 3.82 -16.23 -19.63
N ILE A 29 2.89 -15.50 -19.01
CA ILE A 29 2.02 -16.03 -17.96
C ILE A 29 1.20 -17.21 -18.50
N ALA A 30 0.61 -17.05 -19.68
CA ALA A 30 -0.17 -18.09 -20.34
C ALA A 30 0.65 -19.37 -20.58
N ARG A 31 1.91 -19.21 -21.03
CA ARG A 31 2.85 -20.31 -21.21
C ARG A 31 3.14 -21.05 -19.89
N GLN A 32 3.41 -20.30 -18.83
CA GLN A 32 3.73 -20.88 -17.51
C GLN A 32 2.53 -21.61 -16.88
N LEU A 33 1.33 -21.09 -17.10
CA LEU A 33 0.10 -21.66 -16.55
C LEU A 33 -0.58 -22.68 -17.47
N HIS A 34 -0.01 -22.94 -18.66
CA HIS A 34 -0.55 -23.85 -19.68
C HIS A 34 -2.00 -23.50 -20.10
N VAL A 35 -2.27 -22.19 -20.28
CA VAL A 35 -3.54 -21.67 -20.75
C VAL A 35 -3.37 -20.78 -21.99
N SER A 36 -4.44 -20.34 -22.62
CA SER A 36 -4.35 -19.40 -23.73
C SER A 36 -4.09 -17.96 -23.24
N GLY A 37 -3.45 -17.13 -24.07
CA GLY A 37 -3.27 -15.70 -23.77
C GLY A 37 -4.60 -14.97 -23.60
N GLY A 38 -5.63 -15.34 -24.35
CA GLY A 38 -6.99 -14.83 -24.21
C GLY A 38 -7.59 -15.14 -22.85
N THR A 39 -7.30 -16.33 -22.29
CA THR A 39 -7.73 -16.69 -20.94
C THR A 39 -7.17 -15.75 -19.90
N ILE A 40 -5.87 -15.41 -19.99
CA ILE A 40 -5.22 -14.46 -19.05
C ILE A 40 -5.87 -13.08 -19.17
N HIS A 41 -6.08 -12.62 -20.39
CA HIS A 41 -6.67 -11.29 -20.65
C HIS A 41 -8.07 -11.16 -20.05
N VAL A 42 -8.95 -12.13 -20.32
CA VAL A 42 -10.33 -12.14 -19.77
C VAL A 42 -10.32 -12.16 -18.24
N ARG A 43 -9.45 -12.96 -17.63
CA ARG A 43 -9.33 -13.04 -16.15
C ARG A 43 -8.84 -11.72 -15.56
N MET A 44 -7.82 -11.11 -16.16
CA MET A 44 -7.30 -9.83 -15.68
C MET A 44 -8.35 -8.73 -15.80
N THR A 45 -9.06 -8.61 -16.93
CA THR A 45 -10.17 -7.65 -17.07
C THR A 45 -11.21 -7.85 -15.96
N ARG A 46 -11.61 -9.08 -15.70
CA ARG A 46 -12.56 -9.39 -14.61
C ARG A 46 -12.02 -8.97 -13.25
N LEU A 47 -10.76 -9.25 -12.94
CA LEU A 47 -10.12 -8.89 -11.65
C LEU A 47 -10.01 -7.37 -11.47
N GLU A 48 -9.80 -6.62 -12.54
CA GLU A 48 -9.80 -5.16 -12.57
C GLU A 48 -11.22 -4.60 -12.36
N GLU A 49 -12.22 -5.11 -13.08
CA GLU A 49 -13.63 -4.71 -12.94
C GLU A 49 -14.15 -4.98 -11.51
N MET A 50 -13.72 -6.07 -10.90
CA MET A 50 -14.06 -6.42 -9.52
C MET A 50 -13.28 -5.60 -8.48
N GLY A 51 -12.30 -4.78 -8.89
CA GLY A 51 -11.45 -3.97 -8.03
C GLY A 51 -10.46 -4.79 -7.19
N VAL A 52 -10.24 -6.07 -7.51
CA VAL A 52 -9.17 -6.90 -6.93
C VAL A 52 -7.82 -6.36 -7.37
N VAL A 53 -7.67 -6.09 -8.66
CA VAL A 53 -6.52 -5.38 -9.22
C VAL A 53 -6.90 -3.91 -9.34
N ARG A 54 -6.17 -3.05 -8.63
CA ARG A 54 -6.39 -1.60 -8.63
C ARG A 54 -5.45 -0.83 -9.55
N GLY A 55 -4.44 -1.51 -10.09
CA GLY A 55 -3.44 -0.94 -10.97
C GLY A 55 -2.05 -1.52 -10.69
N ALA A 56 -1.09 -1.10 -11.50
CA ALA A 56 0.32 -1.38 -11.32
C ALA A 56 1.06 -0.07 -11.03
N THR A 57 1.95 -0.08 -10.04
CA THR A 57 2.76 1.08 -9.66
C THR A 57 4.24 0.74 -9.79
N LEU A 58 5.05 1.76 -10.04
CA LEU A 58 6.51 1.60 -10.03
C LEU A 58 7.00 1.56 -8.59
N ASP A 59 7.84 0.59 -8.30
CA ASP A 59 8.66 0.58 -7.10
C ASP A 59 9.94 1.36 -7.35
N LEU A 60 10.14 2.44 -6.59
CA LEU A 60 11.26 3.35 -6.77
C LEU A 60 12.17 3.32 -5.55
N ASP A 61 13.47 3.29 -5.80
CA ASP A 61 14.46 3.63 -4.80
C ASP A 61 14.36 5.13 -4.47
N LEU A 62 13.63 5.46 -3.39
CA LEU A 62 13.34 6.82 -3.00
C LEU A 62 14.59 7.63 -2.71
N GLN A 63 15.67 7.00 -2.20
CA GLN A 63 16.93 7.68 -1.94
C GLN A 63 17.57 8.17 -3.24
N LYS A 64 17.55 7.35 -4.31
CA LYS A 64 18.09 7.71 -5.62
C LYS A 64 17.33 8.83 -6.31
N VAL A 65 16.07 9.04 -5.96
CA VAL A 65 15.25 10.15 -6.49
C VAL A 65 15.15 11.33 -5.51
N GLY A 66 16.03 11.34 -4.49
CA GLY A 66 16.20 12.50 -3.62
C GLY A 66 15.38 12.52 -2.33
N TYR A 67 14.66 11.44 -1.99
CA TYR A 67 13.93 11.31 -0.73
C TYR A 67 14.73 10.42 0.24
N GLY A 68 15.71 11.05 0.91
CA GLY A 68 16.64 10.34 1.80
C GLY A 68 16.08 9.99 3.18
N ILE A 69 14.94 10.55 3.57
CA ILE A 69 14.31 10.31 4.88
C ILE A 69 12.95 9.66 4.70
N GLN A 70 12.80 8.48 5.25
CA GLN A 70 11.51 7.85 5.47
C GLN A 70 11.20 7.86 6.97
N ALA A 71 9.96 8.16 7.34
CA ALA A 71 9.55 8.15 8.72
C ALA A 71 8.12 7.61 8.87
N PHE A 72 7.88 7.05 10.04
CA PHE A 72 6.55 6.67 10.48
C PHE A 72 6.06 7.68 11.50
N LEU A 73 4.81 8.06 11.39
CA LEU A 73 4.20 9.10 12.19
C LEU A 73 2.98 8.56 12.92
N GLY A 74 3.09 8.42 14.22
CA GLY A 74 1.95 8.18 15.11
C GLY A 74 1.23 9.50 15.39
N ILE A 75 -0.06 9.57 15.13
CA ILE A 75 -0.88 10.77 15.28
C ILE A 75 -1.94 10.52 16.35
N PHE A 76 -1.99 11.38 17.34
CA PHE A 76 -3.01 11.40 18.37
C PHE A 76 -4.02 12.50 18.04
N LEU A 77 -5.30 12.19 18.15
CA LEU A 77 -6.38 13.12 17.90
C LEU A 77 -6.98 13.61 19.22
N LEU A 78 -7.34 14.88 19.28
CA LEU A 78 -8.05 15.47 20.41
C LEU A 78 -9.37 14.73 20.70
N LYS A 79 -10.09 14.34 19.64
CA LYS A 79 -11.33 13.55 19.69
C LYS A 79 -11.46 12.73 18.40
N SER A 80 -12.11 11.58 18.48
CA SER A 80 -12.38 10.71 17.31
C SER A 80 -13.18 11.41 16.21
N SER A 81 -13.98 12.41 16.54
CA SER A 81 -14.76 13.18 15.56
C SER A 81 -13.91 14.00 14.59
N PHE A 82 -12.65 14.27 14.90
CA PHE A 82 -11.74 14.96 13.99
C PHE A 82 -11.10 14.04 12.91
N CYS A 83 -11.29 12.72 13.03
CA CYS A 83 -10.57 11.74 12.21
C CYS A 83 -10.69 11.99 10.70
N ASP A 84 -11.92 12.12 10.20
CA ASP A 84 -12.16 12.32 8.77
C ASP A 84 -11.57 13.64 8.25
N GLY A 85 -11.69 14.70 9.03
CA GLY A 85 -11.12 16.03 8.70
C GLY A 85 -9.59 15.99 8.67
N VAL A 86 -8.97 15.32 9.63
CA VAL A 86 -7.50 15.14 9.68
C VAL A 86 -7.01 14.30 8.49
N ILE A 87 -7.69 13.18 8.18
CA ILE A 87 -7.34 12.33 7.03
C ILE A 87 -7.44 13.12 5.72
N ALA A 88 -8.48 13.93 5.55
CA ALA A 88 -8.66 14.75 4.35
C ALA A 88 -7.51 15.75 4.16
N GLN A 89 -7.04 16.39 5.25
CA GLN A 89 -5.92 17.32 5.20
C GLN A 89 -4.59 16.59 4.97
N LEU A 90 -4.34 15.46 5.65
CA LEU A 90 -3.15 14.64 5.43
C LEU A 90 -3.02 14.17 3.98
N ARG A 91 -4.13 13.86 3.32
CA ARG A 91 -4.16 13.48 1.89
C ARG A 91 -3.67 14.60 0.97
N GLY A 92 -3.80 15.85 1.38
CA GLY A 92 -3.29 17.02 0.65
C GLY A 92 -1.79 17.26 0.80
N ILE A 93 -1.10 16.56 1.69
CA ILE A 93 0.35 16.69 1.93
C ILE A 93 1.08 15.66 1.06
N PRO A 94 1.83 16.07 0.02
CA PRO A 94 2.47 15.13 -0.91
C PRO A 94 3.47 14.18 -0.25
N GLU A 95 4.12 14.60 0.82
CA GLU A 95 5.07 13.81 1.58
C GLU A 95 4.41 12.65 2.35
N VAL A 96 3.10 12.73 2.60
CA VAL A 96 2.33 11.66 3.26
C VAL A 96 2.00 10.58 2.25
N VAL A 97 2.71 9.46 2.35
CA VAL A 97 2.63 8.35 1.39
C VAL A 97 1.46 7.41 1.68
N SER A 98 1.20 7.17 2.97
CA SER A 98 0.06 6.35 3.40
C SER A 98 -0.42 6.76 4.79
N VAL A 99 -1.71 6.54 5.05
CA VAL A 99 -2.33 6.76 6.36
C VAL A 99 -3.19 5.54 6.68
N HIS A 100 -3.04 5.04 7.90
CA HIS A 100 -3.80 3.91 8.42
C HIS A 100 -4.54 4.36 9.68
N PHE A 101 -5.83 4.01 9.78
CA PHE A 101 -6.54 4.05 11.04
C PHE A 101 -6.15 2.82 11.84
N THR A 102 -5.73 2.99 13.09
CA THR A 102 -5.14 1.91 13.88
C THR A 102 -5.88 1.67 15.18
N THR A 103 -5.76 0.47 15.68
CA THR A 103 -6.08 0.13 17.08
C THR A 103 -4.84 0.36 17.94
N GLY A 104 -5.02 0.78 19.18
CA GLY A 104 -3.90 0.99 20.12
C GLY A 104 -3.65 2.45 20.43
N SER A 105 -2.38 2.80 20.69
CA SER A 105 -2.03 4.12 21.24
C SER A 105 -2.25 5.27 20.26
N TYR A 106 -2.00 5.07 18.97
CA TYR A 106 -2.21 6.09 17.95
C TYR A 106 -3.60 5.96 17.34
N ASN A 107 -4.25 7.08 17.04
CA ASN A 107 -5.48 7.09 16.25
C ASN A 107 -5.21 6.84 14.77
N LEU A 108 -4.16 7.48 14.25
CA LEU A 108 -3.70 7.31 12.89
C LEU A 108 -2.20 6.99 12.88
N PHE A 109 -1.79 6.19 11.91
CA PHE A 109 -0.39 5.88 11.66
C PHE A 109 -0.09 6.14 10.19
N ALA A 110 0.86 7.04 9.94
CA ALA A 110 1.19 7.47 8.60
C ALA A 110 2.64 7.12 8.25
N ARG A 111 2.91 6.93 6.97
CA ARG A 111 4.26 6.90 6.41
C ARG A 111 4.49 8.19 5.63
N ILE A 112 5.63 8.82 5.86
CA ILE A 112 6.06 10.04 5.17
C ILE A 112 7.44 9.85 4.57
N ALA A 113 7.65 10.50 3.41
CA ALA A 113 8.91 10.51 2.71
C ALA A 113 9.38 11.96 2.49
N CYS A 114 10.57 12.29 2.98
CA CYS A 114 11.13 13.62 2.91
C CYS A 114 12.54 13.57 2.32
N ARG A 115 13.00 14.70 1.79
CA ARG A 115 14.35 14.82 1.19
C ARG A 115 15.44 14.72 2.25
N ASP A 116 15.26 15.45 3.34
CA ASP A 116 16.21 15.59 4.44
C ASP A 116 15.48 15.89 5.75
N THR A 117 16.21 16.01 6.84
CA THR A 117 15.68 16.29 8.17
C THR A 117 15.04 17.67 8.29
N GLN A 118 15.54 18.67 7.55
CA GLN A 118 14.94 20.01 7.54
C GLN A 118 13.58 19.97 6.85
N HIS A 119 13.47 19.25 5.72
CA HIS A 119 12.20 19.04 5.04
C HIS A 119 11.20 18.29 5.94
N LEU A 120 11.65 17.23 6.62
CA LEU A 120 10.82 16.50 7.60
C LEU A 120 10.30 17.43 8.69
N ARG A 121 11.19 18.25 9.28
CA ARG A 121 10.79 19.23 10.29
C ARG A 121 9.71 20.19 9.79
N ASN A 122 9.87 20.73 8.57
CA ASN A 122 8.89 21.64 7.99
C ASN A 122 7.54 20.97 7.76
N VAL A 123 7.52 19.75 7.21
CA VAL A 123 6.29 18.97 7.01
C VAL A 123 5.58 18.73 8.34
N LEU A 124 6.31 18.35 9.37
CA LEU A 124 5.72 18.09 10.69
C LEU A 124 5.18 19.36 11.34
N HIS A 125 6.02 20.41 11.42
CA HIS A 125 5.69 21.63 12.16
C HIS A 125 4.69 22.52 11.42
N ASP A 126 4.91 22.74 10.11
CA ASP A 126 4.16 23.74 9.36
C ASP A 126 2.89 23.17 8.71
N GLN A 127 2.79 21.87 8.59
CA GLN A 127 1.66 21.21 7.94
C GLN A 127 0.92 20.26 8.90
N VAL A 128 1.54 19.15 9.34
CA VAL A 128 0.83 18.11 10.09
C VAL A 128 0.34 18.59 11.45
N GLN A 129 1.20 19.25 12.23
CA GLN A 129 0.87 19.75 13.57
C GLN A 129 -0.06 20.97 13.58
N GLN A 130 -0.28 21.60 12.42
CA GLN A 130 -1.25 22.69 12.26
C GLN A 130 -2.66 22.19 11.92
N ILE A 131 -2.82 20.90 11.64
CA ILE A 131 -4.13 20.33 11.32
C ILE A 131 -5.02 20.37 12.56
N GLU A 132 -6.18 21.01 12.43
CA GLU A 132 -7.17 21.03 13.49
C GLU A 132 -7.62 19.62 13.88
N GLY A 133 -7.53 19.30 15.17
CA GLY A 133 -7.86 17.99 15.70
C GLY A 133 -6.65 17.08 15.95
N VAL A 134 -5.45 17.44 15.46
CA VAL A 134 -4.21 16.78 15.87
C VAL A 134 -3.81 17.29 17.26
N GLU A 135 -3.71 16.39 18.22
CA GLU A 135 -3.25 16.70 19.58
C GLU A 135 -1.74 16.71 19.68
N ARG A 136 -1.12 15.63 19.22
CA ARG A 136 0.34 15.46 19.19
C ARG A 136 0.74 14.40 18.18
N THR A 137 2.02 14.38 17.86
CA THR A 137 2.63 13.40 16.96
C THR A 137 3.86 12.77 17.58
N GLU A 138 4.11 11.51 17.22
CA GLU A 138 5.36 10.81 17.50
C GLU A 138 5.97 10.40 16.17
N THR A 139 7.24 10.74 15.95
CA THR A 139 7.92 10.46 14.69
C THR A 139 9.04 9.44 14.90
N LEU A 140 9.00 8.37 14.12
CA LEU A 140 10.00 7.32 14.06
C LEU A 140 10.70 7.39 12.70
N ILE A 141 11.95 7.84 12.68
CA ILE A 141 12.73 7.85 11.44
C ILE A 141 13.18 6.42 11.15
N SER A 142 12.87 5.92 9.95
CA SER A 142 13.41 4.64 9.46
C SER A 142 14.89 4.82 9.14
N LEU A 143 15.73 4.05 9.78
CA LEU A 143 17.16 4.04 9.48
C LEU A 143 17.44 3.25 8.19
N GLU A 144 16.70 2.16 7.96
CA GLU A 144 16.80 1.29 6.81
C GLU A 144 15.49 0.52 6.62
N GLU A 145 15.04 0.36 5.38
CA GLU A 145 14.05 -0.65 5.03
C GLU A 145 14.80 -1.97 4.76
N VAL A 146 14.73 -2.89 5.71
CA VAL A 146 15.48 -4.16 5.63
C VAL A 146 14.95 -5.03 4.50
N PHE A 147 13.63 -5.11 4.33
CA PHE A 147 12.97 -5.70 3.17
C PHE A 147 11.52 -5.24 3.05
N SER A 148 11.01 -5.26 1.84
CA SER A 148 9.59 -5.17 1.53
C SER A 148 9.23 -6.24 0.49
N ARG A 149 8.05 -6.79 0.59
CA ARG A 149 7.55 -7.77 -0.38
C ARG A 149 6.03 -7.77 -0.42
N SER A 150 5.48 -8.16 -1.56
CA SER A 150 4.04 -8.42 -1.69
C SER A 150 3.61 -9.67 -0.92
N VAL A 151 2.35 -9.69 -0.49
CA VAL A 151 1.73 -10.89 0.10
C VAL A 151 1.65 -11.97 -0.98
N GLN A 152 2.07 -13.20 -0.65
CA GLN A 152 1.83 -14.36 -1.50
C GLN A 152 0.40 -14.86 -1.30
N LEU A 153 -0.35 -14.99 -2.39
CA LEU A 153 -1.68 -15.60 -2.36
C LEU A 153 -1.51 -17.12 -2.31
N GLU A 154 -1.99 -17.74 -1.23
CA GLU A 154 -1.96 -19.20 -1.10
C GLU A 154 -2.93 -19.84 -2.10
N GLU A 155 -2.52 -20.93 -2.75
CA GLU A 155 -3.44 -21.77 -3.51
C GLU A 155 -4.46 -22.35 -2.52
N ALA A 156 -5.73 -22.52 -2.96
CA ALA A 156 -6.74 -23.11 -2.09
C ALA A 156 -6.25 -24.50 -1.65
N ALA A 157 -6.27 -24.76 -0.35
CA ALA A 157 -5.91 -26.06 0.16
C ALA A 157 -6.76 -27.11 -0.57
N GLN A 158 -6.11 -28.02 -1.29
CA GLN A 158 -6.82 -29.15 -1.89
C GLN A 158 -7.52 -29.89 -0.76
N PRO A 159 -8.82 -30.19 -0.89
CA PRO A 159 -9.48 -31.04 0.10
C PRO A 159 -8.69 -32.34 0.17
N VAL A 160 -8.18 -32.65 1.37
CA VAL A 160 -7.51 -33.93 1.62
C VAL A 160 -8.51 -35.00 1.24
N ALA A 161 -8.24 -35.71 0.13
CA ALA A 161 -9.02 -36.90 -0.26
C ALA A 161 -8.92 -37.91 0.89
N GLY A 162 -10.04 -38.06 1.62
CA GLY A 162 -10.23 -39.06 2.66
C GLY A 162 -10.47 -40.46 2.09
#